data_7bc06a219b50bb69b43fee088e9ea3ac
#
_entry.id   7bc06a219b50bb69b43fee088e9ea3ac
#
_cell.length_a   1.000
_cell.length_b   1.000
_cell.length_c   1.000
_cell.angle_alpha   90.00
_cell.angle_beta   90.00
_cell.angle_gamma   90.00
#
_symmetry.space_group_name_H-M   'P 1'
#
loop_
_entity.id
_entity.type
_entity.pdbx_description
1 polymer ?
#
loop_
_entity_poly.entity_id
_entity_poly.type
_entity_poly.pdbx_seq_one_letter_code
_entity_poly.pdbx_strand_id
1 'polypeptide(L)'
;AQILDLMAELKSTMGMAVMLITHAMGVVAEVAQRVVVMYAGKVVEEATVEELFANPRHPYTQGLIRSIPRIDLAATHHTRLEAIPGTVPKLIDPAEGCRFASRCRHASPACSAATPALREVSPGHKVACILEVA
;
A
#
# COMPACT_ATOMS: atom_id res chain seq x y z
N ALA A 1 13.49 7.21 15.32
CA ALA A 1 14.79 7.33 14.65
C ALA A 1 15.79 6.33 15.24
N GLN A 2 16.10 6.35 16.53
CA GLN A 2 17.12 5.49 17.14
C GLN A 2 16.87 3.97 16.96
N ILE A 3 15.61 3.53 17.01
CA ILE A 3 15.26 2.10 16.81
C ILE A 3 15.49 1.70 15.35
N LEU A 4 15.14 2.56 14.40
CA LEU A 4 15.34 2.28 12.97
C LEU A 4 16.82 2.24 12.60
N ASP A 5 17.63 3.12 13.19
CA ASP A 5 19.09 3.14 13.01
C ASP A 5 19.73 1.85 13.57
N LEU A 6 19.31 1.41 14.74
CA LEU A 6 19.75 0.15 15.33
C LEU A 6 19.37 -1.06 14.47
N MET A 7 18.16 -1.08 13.92
CA MET A 7 17.71 -2.14 13.02
C MET A 7 18.54 -2.18 11.73
N ALA A 8 18.85 -1.02 11.16
CA ALA A 8 19.71 -0.91 9.98
C ALA A 8 21.14 -1.41 10.26
N GLU A 9 21.71 -1.07 11.42
CA GLU A 9 23.01 -1.55 11.85
C GLU A 9 23.03 -3.06 12.05
N LEU A 10 22.06 -3.61 12.77
CA LEU A 10 21.94 -5.07 12.97
C LEU A 10 21.77 -5.82 11.64
N LYS A 11 20.98 -5.29 10.72
CA LYS A 11 20.80 -5.86 9.38
C LYS A 11 22.14 -5.93 8.63
N SER A 12 22.94 -4.87 8.66
CA SER A 12 24.22 -4.82 7.95
C SER A 12 25.29 -5.67 8.59
N THR A 13 25.37 -5.70 9.94
CA THR A 13 26.42 -6.42 10.68
C THR A 13 26.15 -7.91 10.80
N MET A 14 24.89 -8.33 10.93
CA MET A 14 24.50 -9.72 11.14
C MET A 14 24.00 -10.41 9.87
N GLY A 15 23.87 -9.70 8.74
CA GLY A 15 23.38 -10.26 7.47
C GLY A 15 21.93 -10.78 7.55
N MET A 16 21.11 -10.23 8.46
CA MET A 16 19.73 -10.68 8.66
C MET A 16 18.76 -9.94 7.75
N ALA A 17 17.66 -10.61 7.38
CA ALA A 17 16.50 -9.98 6.80
C ALA A 17 15.59 -9.46 7.92
N VAL A 18 15.01 -8.27 7.72
CA VAL A 18 14.08 -7.64 8.66
C VAL A 18 12.72 -7.48 7.98
N MET A 19 11.67 -8.00 8.61
CA MET A 19 10.29 -7.75 8.21
C MET A 19 9.68 -6.76 9.20
N LEU A 20 9.28 -5.59 8.69
CA LEU A 20 8.60 -4.57 9.46
C LEU A 20 7.12 -4.51 9.09
N ILE A 21 6.23 -4.66 10.07
CA ILE A 21 4.79 -4.51 9.88
C ILE A 21 4.38 -3.17 10.48
N THR A 22 3.89 -2.26 9.64
CA THR A 22 3.53 -0.91 10.04
C THR A 22 2.48 -0.31 9.09
N HIS A 23 1.76 0.68 9.54
CA HIS A 23 0.91 1.54 8.71
C HIS A 23 1.54 2.93 8.46
N ALA A 24 2.71 3.17 8.99
CA ALA A 24 3.42 4.45 8.85
C ALA A 24 4.20 4.49 7.52
N MET A 25 3.56 4.97 6.47
CA MET A 25 4.15 5.02 5.12
C MET A 25 5.45 5.84 5.04
N GLY A 26 5.61 6.87 5.90
CA GLY A 26 6.86 7.62 6.01
C GLY A 26 8.03 6.75 6.46
N VAL A 27 7.81 5.88 7.45
CA VAL A 27 8.83 4.92 7.92
C VAL A 27 9.14 3.90 6.83
N VAL A 28 8.12 3.42 6.11
CA VAL A 28 8.30 2.49 4.99
C VAL A 28 9.20 3.12 3.92
N ALA A 29 8.95 4.38 3.55
CA ALA A 29 9.74 5.10 2.56
C ALA A 29 11.22 5.24 2.95
N GLU A 30 11.51 5.33 4.25
CA GLU A 30 12.86 5.55 4.78
C GLU A 30 13.68 4.25 4.88
N VAL A 31 13.05 3.15 5.32
CA VAL A 31 13.81 1.95 5.73
C VAL A 31 13.57 0.71 4.86
N ALA A 32 12.47 0.67 4.10
CA ALA A 32 12.11 -0.51 3.34
C ALA A 32 12.84 -0.58 1.99
N GLN A 33 13.19 -1.77 1.57
CA GLN A 33 13.69 -2.04 0.21
C GLN A 33 12.55 -2.55 -0.68
N ARG A 34 11.67 -3.35 -0.09
CA ARG A 34 10.53 -3.97 -0.74
C ARG A 34 9.30 -3.84 0.12
N VAL A 35 8.16 -3.61 -0.47
CA VAL A 35 6.90 -3.36 0.24
C VAL A 35 5.84 -4.32 -0.25
N VAL A 36 5.12 -4.90 0.70
CA VAL A 36 3.92 -5.69 0.46
C VAL A 36 2.75 -4.96 1.10
N VAL A 37 1.84 -4.47 0.30
CA VAL A 37 0.62 -3.79 0.77
C VAL A 37 -0.48 -4.81 0.96
N MET A 38 -1.06 -4.82 2.15
CA MET A 38 -2.16 -5.72 2.50
C MET A 38 -3.43 -4.93 2.81
N TYR A 39 -4.56 -5.47 2.38
CA TYR A 39 -5.88 -4.95 2.72
C TYR A 39 -6.81 -6.10 3.08
N ALA A 40 -7.45 -5.98 4.24
CA ALA A 40 -8.42 -6.98 4.72
C ALA A 40 -7.91 -8.43 4.61
N GLY A 41 -6.64 -8.69 4.97
CA GLY A 41 -6.02 -10.01 4.96
C GLY A 41 -5.59 -10.51 3.58
N LYS A 42 -5.60 -9.68 2.53
CA LYS A 42 -5.10 -10.03 1.20
C LYS A 42 -3.98 -9.10 0.78
N VAL A 43 -2.97 -9.65 0.09
CA VAL A 43 -1.96 -8.85 -0.59
C VAL A 43 -2.62 -8.18 -1.79
N VAL A 44 -2.52 -6.86 -1.88
CA VAL A 44 -3.09 -6.06 -2.97
C VAL A 44 -2.04 -5.51 -3.91
N GLU A 45 -0.83 -5.25 -3.42
CA GLU A 45 0.28 -4.77 -4.24
C GLU A 45 1.63 -5.16 -3.62
N GLU A 46 2.63 -5.42 -4.46
CA GLU A 46 3.99 -5.73 -4.05
C GLU A 46 4.96 -5.11 -5.04
N ALA A 47 5.93 -4.33 -4.55
CA ALA A 47 6.95 -3.69 -5.38
C ALA A 47 8.19 -3.33 -4.55
N THR A 48 9.25 -2.82 -5.22
CA THR A 48 10.30 -2.07 -4.52
C THR A 48 9.72 -0.79 -3.94
N VAL A 49 10.35 -0.24 -2.90
CA VAL A 49 9.85 1.00 -2.27
C VAL A 49 9.81 2.15 -3.28
N GLU A 50 10.84 2.30 -4.11
CA GLU A 50 10.92 3.33 -5.13
C GLU A 50 9.76 3.23 -6.12
N GLU A 51 9.52 2.03 -6.65
CA GLU A 51 8.46 1.81 -7.64
C GLU A 51 7.06 1.98 -7.02
N LEU A 52 6.86 1.52 -5.79
CA LEU A 52 5.57 1.67 -5.11
C LEU A 52 5.19 3.15 -4.90
N PHE A 53 6.16 3.99 -4.52
CA PHE A 53 5.92 5.41 -4.29
C PHE A 53 5.84 6.22 -5.59
N ALA A 54 6.64 5.85 -6.61
CA ALA A 54 6.62 6.52 -7.90
C ALA A 54 5.39 6.15 -8.75
N ASN A 55 4.95 4.89 -8.67
CA ASN A 55 3.97 4.34 -9.60
C ASN A 55 3.00 3.34 -8.93
N PRO A 56 2.28 3.76 -7.87
CA PRO A 56 1.33 2.89 -7.19
C PRO A 56 0.18 2.50 -8.12
N ARG A 57 -0.12 1.21 -8.22
CA ARG A 57 -1.10 0.67 -9.15
C ARG A 57 -2.44 0.35 -8.51
N HIS A 58 -2.44 -0.14 -7.26
CA HIS A 58 -3.69 -0.45 -6.58
C HIS A 58 -4.34 0.83 -6.01
N PRO A 59 -5.64 1.05 -6.18
CA PRO A 59 -6.33 2.23 -5.65
C PRO A 59 -6.18 2.44 -4.14
N TYR A 60 -6.07 1.38 -3.36
CA TYR A 60 -5.79 1.46 -1.94
C TYR A 60 -4.39 2.01 -1.65
N THR A 61 -3.37 1.52 -2.34
CA THR A 61 -1.99 2.02 -2.23
C THR A 61 -1.91 3.49 -2.59
N GLN A 62 -2.57 3.90 -3.67
CA GLN A 62 -2.66 5.30 -4.06
C GLN A 62 -3.29 6.17 -2.96
N GLY A 63 -4.35 5.67 -2.32
CA GLY A 63 -4.99 6.34 -1.19
C GLY A 63 -4.06 6.48 0.02
N LEU A 64 -3.32 5.42 0.37
CA LEU A 64 -2.34 5.45 1.45
C LEU A 64 -1.24 6.49 1.20
N ILE A 65 -0.69 6.53 -0.01
CA ILE A 65 0.38 7.48 -0.36
C ILE A 65 -0.14 8.93 -0.35
N ARG A 66 -1.36 9.18 -0.83
CA ARG A 66 -1.98 10.52 -0.77
C ARG A 66 -2.29 10.98 0.65
N SER A 67 -2.48 10.07 1.58
CA SER A 67 -2.73 10.40 3.00
C SER A 67 -1.46 10.75 3.79
N ILE A 68 -0.28 10.66 3.18
CA ILE A 68 0.99 11.08 3.82
C ILE A 68 1.00 12.61 3.91
N PRO A 69 1.23 13.17 5.12
CA PRO A 69 1.39 14.62 5.27
C PRO A 69 2.61 15.11 4.49
N ARG A 70 2.39 16.01 3.53
CA ARG A 70 3.49 16.70 2.83
C ARG A 70 3.90 17.93 3.62
N ILE A 71 5.04 17.87 4.29
CA ILE A 71 5.55 18.96 5.12
C ILE A 71 5.91 20.20 4.28
N ASP A 72 6.31 20.00 3.04
CA ASP A 72 6.70 21.02 2.08
C ASP A 72 5.54 21.88 1.55
N LEU A 73 4.31 21.38 1.60
CA LEU A 73 3.10 22.12 1.18
C LEU A 73 2.31 22.76 2.35
N ALA A 74 2.72 22.48 3.60
CA ALA A 74 2.02 22.97 4.78
C ALA A 74 2.11 24.51 4.98
N ALA A 75 3.01 25.18 4.27
CA ALA A 75 3.25 26.62 4.43
C ALA A 75 2.24 27.52 3.68
N THR A 76 1.46 27.01 2.73
CA THR A 76 0.62 27.85 1.86
C THR A 76 -0.85 27.47 1.75
N HIS A 77 -1.24 26.23 2.04
CA HIS A 77 -2.64 25.82 2.02
C HIS A 77 -2.89 24.74 3.08
N HIS A 78 -3.99 24.86 3.83
CA HIS A 78 -4.58 23.79 4.63
C HIS A 78 -5.04 22.65 3.69
N THR A 79 -4.10 21.90 3.13
CA THR A 79 -4.43 20.73 2.30
C THR A 79 -4.98 19.67 3.24
N ARG A 80 -6.31 19.54 3.21
CA ARG A 80 -7.00 18.47 3.94
C ARG A 80 -6.44 17.13 3.46
N LEU A 81 -5.87 16.36 4.38
CA LEU A 81 -5.42 15.00 4.08
C LEU A 81 -6.57 14.20 3.47
N GLU A 82 -6.37 13.62 2.29
CA GLU A 82 -7.36 12.76 1.67
C GLU A 82 -7.43 11.45 2.46
N ALA A 83 -8.41 11.34 3.33
CA ALA A 83 -8.72 10.08 3.98
C ALA A 83 -9.42 9.13 2.98
N ILE A 84 -9.09 7.85 3.02
CA ILE A 84 -9.82 6.83 2.27
C ILE A 84 -11.18 6.66 2.92
N PRO A 85 -12.30 7.00 2.22
CA PRO A 85 -13.63 6.95 2.80
C PRO A 85 -14.07 5.52 3.13
N GLY A 86 -15.03 5.39 4.04
CA GLY A 86 -15.61 4.11 4.43
C GLY A 86 -14.81 3.35 5.50
N THR A 87 -15.27 2.17 5.83
CA THR A 87 -14.68 1.29 6.85
C THR A 87 -14.18 0.00 6.22
N VAL A 88 -13.18 -0.63 6.85
CA VAL A 88 -12.71 -1.96 6.44
C VAL A 88 -13.84 -2.97 6.60
N PRO A 89 -14.11 -3.84 5.58
CA PRO A 89 -15.17 -4.82 5.68
C PRO A 89 -14.91 -5.82 6.81
N LYS A 90 -15.97 -6.33 7.41
CA LYS A 90 -15.87 -7.43 8.37
C LYS A 90 -15.38 -8.68 7.65
N LEU A 91 -14.38 -9.36 8.23
CA LEU A 91 -13.78 -10.56 7.66
C LEU A 91 -14.52 -11.87 8.05
N ILE A 92 -15.75 -11.75 8.54
CA ILE A 92 -16.63 -12.90 8.80
C ILE A 92 -17.35 -13.19 7.48
N ASP A 93 -17.11 -14.36 6.89
CA ASP A 93 -17.62 -14.78 5.57
C ASP A 93 -17.47 -13.68 4.51
N PRO A 94 -16.24 -13.29 4.17
CA PRO A 94 -16.04 -12.23 3.19
C PRO A 94 -16.59 -12.65 1.83
N ALA A 95 -17.39 -11.79 1.23
CA ALA A 95 -17.93 -12.01 -0.11
C ALA A 95 -16.79 -12.22 -1.13
N GLU A 96 -17.10 -12.93 -2.20
CA GLU A 96 -16.21 -13.03 -3.35
C GLU A 96 -15.92 -11.64 -3.94
N GLY A 97 -14.82 -11.53 -4.67
CA GLY A 97 -14.42 -10.29 -5.31
C GLY A 97 -13.33 -9.52 -4.58
N CYS A 98 -13.08 -8.32 -5.05
CA CYS A 98 -12.10 -7.42 -4.49
C CYS A 98 -12.57 -6.88 -3.13
N ARG A 99 -11.83 -7.17 -2.07
CA ARG A 99 -12.17 -6.71 -0.71
C ARG A 99 -12.18 -5.19 -0.54
N PHE A 100 -11.52 -4.47 -1.43
CA PHE A 100 -11.49 -3.01 -1.45
C PHE A 100 -12.62 -2.39 -2.29
N ALA A 101 -13.40 -3.18 -3.03
CA ALA A 101 -14.41 -2.69 -3.97
C ALA A 101 -15.40 -1.70 -3.34
N SER A 102 -15.88 -1.95 -2.11
CA SER A 102 -16.83 -1.06 -1.41
C SER A 102 -16.29 0.34 -1.09
N ARG A 103 -14.97 0.52 -1.11
CA ARG A 103 -14.28 1.79 -0.82
C ARG A 103 -13.54 2.34 -2.04
N CYS A 104 -13.54 1.61 -3.15
CA CYS A 104 -12.82 1.96 -4.35
C CYS A 104 -13.66 2.88 -5.24
N ARG A 105 -13.16 4.08 -5.52
CA ARG A 105 -13.84 5.02 -6.44
C ARG A 105 -13.88 4.53 -7.89
N HIS A 106 -13.08 3.53 -8.24
CA HIS A 106 -13.02 2.92 -9.57
C HIS A 106 -13.74 1.57 -9.63
N ALA A 107 -14.48 1.19 -8.57
CA ALA A 107 -15.15 -0.09 -8.52
C ALA A 107 -16.14 -0.26 -9.66
N SER A 108 -16.14 -1.44 -10.25
CA SER A 108 -17.09 -1.87 -11.28
C SER A 108 -17.74 -3.19 -10.86
N PRO A 109 -18.84 -3.62 -11.50
CA PRO A 109 -19.47 -4.91 -11.21
C PRO A 109 -18.49 -6.09 -11.31
N ALA A 110 -17.52 -6.03 -12.20
CA ALA A 110 -16.47 -7.04 -12.35
C ALA A 110 -15.59 -7.19 -11.10
N CYS A 111 -15.40 -6.11 -10.31
CA CYS A 111 -14.66 -6.17 -9.07
C CYS A 111 -15.33 -7.01 -7.98
N SER A 112 -16.64 -7.20 -8.06
CA SER A 112 -17.42 -8.03 -7.14
C SER A 112 -17.60 -9.46 -7.62
N ALA A 113 -17.33 -9.73 -8.90
CA ALA A 113 -17.57 -11.03 -9.52
C ALA A 113 -16.49 -12.07 -9.19
N ALA A 114 -15.24 -11.64 -9.04
CA ALA A 114 -14.11 -12.52 -8.74
C ALA A 114 -13.02 -11.80 -7.96
N THR A 115 -12.35 -12.53 -7.07
CA THR A 115 -11.18 -12.01 -6.35
C THR A 115 -10.01 -11.83 -7.32
N PRO A 116 -9.47 -10.61 -7.49
CA PRO A 116 -8.34 -10.40 -8.38
C PRO A 116 -7.11 -11.19 -7.94
N ALA A 117 -6.49 -11.87 -8.88
CA ALA A 117 -5.20 -12.52 -8.64
C ALA A 117 -4.08 -11.50 -8.58
N LEU A 118 -3.07 -11.74 -7.74
CA LEU A 118 -1.84 -10.96 -7.73
C LEU A 118 -1.04 -11.29 -9.01
N ARG A 119 -0.97 -10.33 -9.93
CA ARG A 119 -0.28 -10.48 -11.22
C ARG A 119 0.84 -9.48 -11.38
N GLU A 120 1.90 -9.86 -12.06
CA GLU A 120 3.02 -8.98 -12.37
C GLU A 120 2.60 -8.01 -13.50
N VAL A 121 2.75 -6.71 -13.25
CA VAL A 121 2.41 -5.63 -14.20
C VAL A 121 3.64 -4.97 -14.80
N SER A 122 4.76 -5.06 -14.12
CA SER A 122 6.10 -4.71 -14.57
C SER A 122 7.13 -5.54 -13.78
N PRO A 123 8.39 -5.65 -14.22
CA PRO A 123 9.38 -6.48 -13.53
C PRO A 123 9.47 -6.19 -12.02
N GLY A 124 9.12 -7.20 -11.19
CA GLY A 124 9.13 -7.09 -9.73
C GLY A 124 7.98 -6.28 -9.11
N HIS A 125 7.03 -5.79 -9.90
CA HIS A 125 5.84 -5.06 -9.44
C HIS A 125 4.58 -5.88 -9.71
N LYS A 126 3.89 -6.28 -8.65
CA LYS A 126 2.69 -7.11 -8.70
C LYS A 126 1.50 -6.38 -8.12
N VAL A 127 0.33 -6.57 -8.70
CA VAL A 127 -0.92 -5.96 -8.25
C VAL A 127 -2.10 -6.92 -8.35
N ALA A 128 -2.98 -6.91 -7.36
CA ALA A 128 -4.23 -7.65 -7.34
C ALA A 128 -5.40 -6.69 -7.65
N CYS A 129 -5.44 -6.20 -8.88
CA CYS A 129 -6.50 -5.33 -9.39
C CYS A 129 -6.83 -5.71 -10.83
N ILE A 130 -8.11 -5.71 -11.17
CA ILE A 130 -8.55 -5.95 -12.56
C ILE A 130 -8.53 -4.69 -13.42
N LEU A 131 -8.44 -3.53 -12.77
CA LEU A 131 -8.36 -2.25 -13.45
C LEU A 131 -6.90 -1.98 -13.83
N GLU A 132 -6.68 -1.51 -15.05
CA GLU A 132 -5.40 -0.92 -15.43
C GLU A 132 -5.39 0.55 -14.96
N VAL A 133 -5.18 0.73 -13.66
CA VAL A 133 -5.03 2.07 -13.10
C VAL A 133 -3.59 2.50 -13.33
N ALA A 134 -3.45 3.36 -14.31
CA ALA A 134 -2.18 4.02 -14.59
C ALA A 134 -1.96 5.18 -13.60
#